data_90a111f3094034677a56ffc41a867e89
#
_entry.id   90a111f3094034677a56ffc41a867e89
#
_cell.length_a   1.000
_cell.length_b   1.000
_cell.length_c   1.000
_cell.angle_alpha   90.00
_cell.angle_beta   90.00
_cell.angle_gamma   90.00
#
_symmetry.space_group_name_H-M   'P 1'
#
loop_
_entity.id
_entity.type
_entity.pdbx_description
1 polymer ?
#
loop_
_entity_poly.entity_id
_entity_poly.type
_entity_poly.pdbx_seq_one_letter_code
_entity_poly.pdbx_strand_id
1 'polypeptide(L)'
;KINTYLYKRKEPKHHKQNMEKHDFVNIQGLDRDQLLYLIRMAREFERHPNRELLKGKVIATLFYEPSTRTRLSFETAANRLGARVIGFTDAKVSSVSKGETLKDTILMVSNYADAIVMRHYIEGAAQYASEVAPVPIINAGDGAHQHPSQCLLDLYTIYQTQGTLENLNIYLVGDLKYGRTVHSLIMAMRHFNPTFHFIAPKELAMPEEYKLYCREHGIRFEEHETFTPNVIA
;
A
#
# COMPACT_ATOMS: atom_id res chain seq x y z
N LYS A 1 -6.11 -40.01 -42.84
CA LYS A 1 -4.80 -40.15 -42.19
C LYS A 1 -4.38 -38.76 -41.75
N ILE A 2 -4.62 -38.46 -40.50
CA ILE A 2 -4.25 -37.19 -39.86
C ILE A 2 -2.84 -37.40 -39.29
N ASN A 3 -1.88 -36.65 -39.79
CA ASN A 3 -0.48 -36.69 -39.37
C ASN A 3 -0.34 -35.82 -38.13
N THR A 4 -0.20 -36.43 -36.96
CA THR A 4 0.01 -35.73 -35.69
C THR A 4 1.51 -35.41 -35.57
N TYR A 5 1.89 -34.15 -35.85
CA TYR A 5 3.21 -33.66 -35.54
C TYR A 5 3.29 -33.37 -34.02
N LEU A 6 3.90 -34.30 -33.28
CA LEU A 6 4.32 -34.06 -31.91
C LEU A 6 5.56 -33.15 -31.93
N TYR A 7 5.36 -31.86 -31.63
CA TYR A 7 6.43 -30.91 -31.37
C TYR A 7 6.98 -31.20 -29.97
N LYS A 8 8.10 -31.92 -29.89
CA LYS A 8 8.86 -31.98 -28.65
C LYS A 8 9.47 -30.60 -28.36
N ARG A 9 8.76 -29.77 -27.59
CA ARG A 9 9.35 -28.60 -26.97
C ARG A 9 10.45 -29.05 -26.03
N LYS A 10 11.70 -28.72 -26.34
CA LYS A 10 12.76 -28.63 -25.35
C LYS A 10 12.34 -27.51 -24.40
N GLU A 11 12.00 -27.86 -23.17
CA GLU A 11 11.79 -26.85 -22.12
C GLU A 11 13.06 -26.04 -21.97
N PRO A 12 13.01 -24.72 -22.09
CA PRO A 12 14.14 -23.89 -21.67
C PRO A 12 14.23 -24.05 -20.16
N LYS A 13 15.37 -24.53 -19.67
CA LYS A 13 15.70 -24.49 -18.25
C LYS A 13 15.82 -23.03 -17.82
N HIS A 14 14.69 -22.36 -17.61
CA HIS A 14 14.65 -21.15 -16.82
C HIS A 14 14.92 -21.57 -15.39
N HIS A 15 16.15 -21.39 -14.92
CA HIS A 15 16.39 -21.19 -13.52
C HIS A 15 15.59 -19.95 -13.12
N LYS A 16 14.33 -20.14 -12.69
CA LYS A 16 13.69 -19.22 -11.78
C LYS A 16 14.57 -19.26 -10.53
N GLN A 17 15.50 -18.32 -10.38
CA GLN A 17 15.93 -17.92 -9.07
C GLN A 17 14.66 -17.71 -8.28
N ASN A 18 14.48 -18.46 -7.19
CA ASN A 18 13.44 -18.21 -6.20
C ASN A 18 13.72 -16.82 -5.62
N MET A 19 13.23 -15.79 -6.29
CA MET A 19 13.13 -14.47 -5.69
C MET A 19 12.00 -14.60 -4.66
N GLU A 20 12.34 -14.44 -3.39
CA GLU A 20 11.35 -14.36 -2.33
C GLU A 20 10.28 -13.33 -2.73
N LYS A 21 9.03 -13.75 -2.68
CA LYS A 21 7.90 -12.88 -2.97
C LYS A 21 7.75 -11.88 -1.83
N HIS A 22 7.83 -10.60 -2.14
CA HIS A 22 7.65 -9.51 -1.18
C HIS A 22 6.35 -8.77 -1.47
N ASP A 23 5.32 -9.02 -0.65
CA ASP A 23 4.06 -8.30 -0.72
C ASP A 23 4.12 -6.99 0.07
N PHE A 24 3.34 -6.00 -0.34
CA PHE A 24 3.12 -4.77 0.41
C PHE A 24 1.63 -4.56 0.65
N VAL A 25 1.08 -5.26 1.63
CA VAL A 25 -0.38 -5.29 1.89
C VAL A 25 -0.81 -4.51 3.12
N ASN A 26 0.08 -4.33 4.09
CA ASN A 26 -0.17 -3.52 5.28
C ASN A 26 1.10 -2.81 5.76
N ILE A 27 0.92 -1.80 6.61
CA ILE A 27 2.03 -1.05 7.19
C ILE A 27 2.53 -1.65 8.51
N GLN A 28 1.68 -2.41 9.20
CA GLN A 28 1.97 -2.96 10.53
C GLN A 28 3.06 -4.04 10.50
N GLY A 29 3.15 -4.77 9.38
CA GLY A 29 4.15 -5.83 9.18
C GLY A 29 5.56 -5.30 8.93
N LEU A 30 5.75 -3.99 8.74
CA LEU A 30 7.05 -3.40 8.51
C LEU A 30 7.70 -2.98 9.82
N ASP A 31 8.96 -3.33 9.98
CA ASP A 31 9.80 -2.84 11.07
C ASP A 31 10.38 -1.45 10.75
N ARG A 32 11.09 -0.87 11.73
CA ARG A 32 11.69 0.45 11.61
C ARG A 32 12.68 0.55 10.45
N ASP A 33 13.51 -0.47 10.26
CA ASP A 33 14.57 -0.45 9.26
C ASP A 33 13.99 -0.59 7.84
N GLN A 34 12.93 -1.39 7.69
CA GLN A 34 12.17 -1.51 6.44
C GLN A 34 11.48 -0.19 6.07
N LEU A 35 10.85 0.50 7.03
CA LEU A 35 10.26 1.83 6.79
C LEU A 35 11.31 2.86 6.36
N LEU A 36 12.44 2.94 7.07
CA LEU A 36 13.53 3.84 6.71
C LEU A 36 14.16 3.48 5.37
N TYR A 37 14.24 2.19 5.03
CA TYR A 37 14.71 1.74 3.72
C TYR A 37 13.78 2.25 2.61
N LEU A 38 12.46 2.08 2.75
CA LEU A 38 11.49 2.56 1.77
C LEU A 38 11.52 4.09 1.60
N ILE A 39 11.69 4.84 2.69
CA ILE A 39 11.85 6.31 2.65
C ILE A 39 13.14 6.70 1.92
N ARG A 40 14.25 6.02 2.19
CA ARG A 40 15.51 6.28 1.47
C ARG A 40 15.38 5.96 -0.03
N MET A 41 14.73 4.85 -0.37
CA MET A 41 14.46 4.49 -1.75
C MET A 41 13.58 5.51 -2.47
N ALA A 42 12.52 6.01 -1.81
CA ALA A 42 11.66 7.05 -2.35
C ALA A 42 12.48 8.33 -2.67
N ARG A 43 13.36 8.74 -1.75
CA ARG A 43 14.27 9.89 -1.95
C ARG A 43 15.26 9.66 -3.09
N GLU A 44 15.78 8.44 -3.23
CA GLU A 44 16.68 8.10 -4.32
C GLU A 44 15.97 8.16 -5.66
N PHE A 45 14.76 7.60 -5.78
CA PHE A 45 13.96 7.68 -7.01
C PHE A 45 13.52 9.10 -7.36
N GLU A 46 13.29 9.97 -6.38
CA GLU A 46 13.00 11.37 -6.64
C GLU A 46 14.20 12.09 -7.27
N ARG A 47 15.42 11.80 -6.80
CA ARG A 47 16.65 12.45 -7.25
C ARG A 47 17.24 11.81 -8.51
N HIS A 48 17.20 10.50 -8.57
CA HIS A 48 17.83 9.68 -9.61
C HIS A 48 16.85 8.60 -10.10
N PRO A 49 15.80 8.96 -10.86
CA PRO A 49 14.81 8.00 -11.34
C PRO A 49 15.45 7.02 -12.33
N ASN A 50 15.41 5.73 -12.00
CA ASN A 50 15.86 4.67 -12.88
C ASN A 50 14.74 4.24 -13.84
N ARG A 51 14.72 4.78 -15.03
CA ARG A 51 13.67 4.54 -16.04
C ARG A 51 13.67 3.14 -16.66
N GLU A 52 14.64 2.32 -16.37
CA GLU A 52 14.78 0.96 -16.90
C GLU A 52 14.67 -0.12 -15.79
N LEU A 53 14.41 0.28 -14.53
CA LEU A 53 14.37 -0.64 -13.40
C LEU A 53 13.37 -1.78 -13.60
N LEU A 54 12.22 -1.50 -14.20
CA LEU A 54 11.16 -2.48 -14.48
C LEU A 54 11.03 -2.78 -15.97
N LYS A 55 12.08 -2.56 -16.75
CA LYS A 55 12.09 -2.85 -18.19
C LYS A 55 11.79 -4.32 -18.45
N GLY A 56 10.82 -4.58 -19.33
CA GLY A 56 10.34 -5.92 -19.66
C GLY A 56 9.35 -6.52 -18.66
N LYS A 57 9.05 -5.83 -17.54
CA LYS A 57 8.06 -6.21 -16.57
C LYS A 57 6.67 -5.71 -16.93
N VAL A 58 5.65 -6.43 -16.47
CA VAL A 58 4.24 -6.09 -16.61
C VAL A 58 3.66 -5.91 -15.21
N ILE A 59 3.06 -4.76 -14.94
CA ILE A 59 2.37 -4.47 -13.69
C ILE A 59 0.87 -4.45 -13.96
N ALA A 60 0.10 -5.26 -13.23
CA ALA A 60 -1.35 -5.20 -13.29
C ALA A 60 -1.91 -4.21 -12.26
N THR A 61 -2.87 -3.37 -12.69
CA THR A 61 -3.60 -2.46 -11.80
C THR A 61 -5.08 -2.86 -11.78
N LEU A 62 -5.53 -3.43 -10.66
CA LEU A 62 -6.88 -3.96 -10.47
C LEU A 62 -7.66 -3.06 -9.51
N PHE A 63 -8.47 -2.17 -10.04
CA PHE A 63 -9.26 -1.22 -9.26
C PHE A 63 -10.73 -1.65 -9.23
N TYR A 64 -11.14 -2.34 -8.16
CA TYR A 64 -12.52 -2.75 -7.90
C TYR A 64 -13.37 -1.60 -7.32
N GLU A 65 -12.71 -0.54 -6.86
CA GLU A 65 -13.30 0.68 -6.35
C GLU A 65 -12.70 1.88 -7.09
N PRO A 66 -13.50 2.86 -7.54
CA PRO A 66 -12.99 4.03 -8.25
C PRO A 66 -11.98 4.82 -7.44
N SER A 67 -10.84 5.13 -8.03
CA SER A 67 -9.81 5.99 -7.44
C SER A 67 -8.91 6.59 -8.52
N THR A 68 -9.18 7.84 -8.89
CA THR A 68 -8.41 8.52 -9.94
C THR A 68 -6.96 8.76 -9.53
N ARG A 69 -6.74 9.40 -8.37
CA ARG A 69 -5.38 9.77 -7.92
C ARG A 69 -4.49 8.55 -7.68
N THR A 70 -4.99 7.58 -6.91
CA THR A 70 -4.18 6.39 -6.57
C THR A 70 -3.85 5.58 -7.80
N ARG A 71 -4.82 5.34 -8.69
CA ARG A 71 -4.59 4.61 -9.94
C ARG A 71 -3.54 5.29 -10.80
N LEU A 72 -3.75 6.57 -11.13
CA LEU A 72 -2.82 7.31 -11.98
C LEU A 72 -1.41 7.40 -11.37
N SER A 73 -1.27 7.48 -10.03
CA SER A 73 0.04 7.50 -9.39
C SER A 73 0.79 6.17 -9.56
N PHE A 74 0.13 5.02 -9.35
CA PHE A 74 0.75 3.71 -9.56
C PHE A 74 1.07 3.44 -11.03
N GLU A 75 0.13 3.73 -11.94
CA GLU A 75 0.34 3.55 -13.38
C GLU A 75 1.47 4.45 -13.90
N THR A 76 1.51 5.71 -13.45
CA THR A 76 2.61 6.63 -13.80
C THR A 76 3.94 6.15 -13.26
N ALA A 77 4.00 5.68 -11.99
CA ALA A 77 5.22 5.16 -11.40
C ALA A 77 5.74 3.94 -12.17
N ALA A 78 4.87 2.98 -12.47
CA ALA A 78 5.22 1.79 -13.24
C ALA A 78 5.78 2.15 -14.63
N ASN A 79 5.09 3.04 -15.36
CA ASN A 79 5.54 3.51 -16.68
C ASN A 79 6.87 4.28 -16.61
N ARG A 80 7.06 5.13 -15.60
CA ARG A 80 8.33 5.88 -15.41
C ARG A 80 9.51 4.97 -15.09
N LEU A 81 9.27 3.82 -14.49
CA LEU A 81 10.28 2.80 -14.20
C LEU A 81 10.50 1.82 -15.38
N GLY A 82 9.80 2.01 -16.50
CA GLY A 82 9.98 1.21 -17.71
C GLY A 82 9.11 -0.05 -17.81
N ALA A 83 8.15 -0.24 -16.88
CA ALA A 83 7.17 -1.33 -16.96
C ALA A 83 6.09 -1.04 -18.00
N ARG A 84 5.38 -2.11 -18.39
CA ARG A 84 4.08 -2.02 -19.07
C ARG A 84 2.97 -2.17 -18.05
N VAL A 85 1.85 -1.48 -18.27
CA VAL A 85 0.70 -1.54 -17.37
C VAL A 85 -0.48 -2.18 -18.08
N ILE A 86 -1.14 -3.11 -17.40
CA ILE A 86 -2.41 -3.72 -17.79
C ILE A 86 -3.39 -3.63 -16.62
N GLY A 87 -4.69 -3.82 -16.84
CA GLY A 87 -5.64 -3.89 -15.73
C GLY A 87 -7.02 -3.35 -16.09
N PHE A 88 -7.81 -3.10 -15.05
CA PHE A 88 -9.17 -2.56 -15.17
C PHE A 88 -9.44 -1.51 -14.08
N THR A 89 -10.44 -0.66 -14.36
CA THR A 89 -10.82 0.47 -13.51
C THR A 89 -12.16 0.32 -12.81
N ASP A 90 -12.92 -0.70 -13.21
CA ASP A 90 -14.23 -1.04 -12.66
C ASP A 90 -14.42 -2.56 -12.79
N ALA A 91 -14.76 -3.21 -11.69
CA ALA A 91 -15.06 -4.64 -11.66
C ALA A 91 -16.25 -5.00 -12.58
N LYS A 92 -17.19 -4.05 -12.80
CA LYS A 92 -18.37 -4.27 -13.64
C LYS A 92 -18.04 -4.51 -15.11
N VAL A 93 -16.90 -4.03 -15.60
CA VAL A 93 -16.43 -4.24 -16.99
C VAL A 93 -15.50 -5.45 -17.13
N SER A 94 -15.31 -6.22 -16.06
CA SER A 94 -14.49 -7.43 -16.02
C SER A 94 -15.35 -8.70 -15.84
N SER A 95 -14.74 -9.87 -15.90
CA SER A 95 -15.41 -11.16 -15.67
C SER A 95 -15.99 -11.29 -14.24
N VAL A 96 -15.60 -10.44 -13.31
CA VAL A 96 -16.20 -10.33 -11.96
C VAL A 96 -17.71 -10.10 -12.04
N SER A 97 -18.19 -9.32 -13.02
CA SER A 97 -19.61 -9.10 -13.27
C SER A 97 -20.37 -10.38 -13.66
N LYS A 98 -19.66 -11.42 -14.08
CA LYS A 98 -20.19 -12.74 -14.44
C LYS A 98 -20.03 -13.79 -13.33
N GLY A 99 -19.62 -13.37 -12.12
CA GLY A 99 -19.45 -14.26 -10.98
C GLY A 99 -18.05 -14.85 -10.81
N GLU A 100 -17.02 -14.34 -11.52
CA GLU A 100 -15.62 -14.74 -11.27
C GLU A 100 -15.21 -14.35 -9.86
N THR A 101 -14.60 -15.27 -9.13
CA THR A 101 -14.16 -15.02 -7.75
C THR A 101 -12.88 -14.17 -7.73
N LEU A 102 -12.64 -13.47 -6.61
CA LEU A 102 -11.38 -12.73 -6.43
C LEU A 102 -10.17 -13.65 -6.63
N LYS A 103 -10.23 -14.88 -6.09
CA LYS A 103 -9.15 -15.86 -6.24
C LYS A 103 -8.86 -16.17 -7.71
N ASP A 104 -9.90 -16.45 -8.48
CA ASP A 104 -9.74 -16.83 -9.88
C ASP A 104 -9.18 -15.65 -10.70
N THR A 105 -9.69 -14.43 -10.45
CA THR A 105 -9.14 -13.20 -11.06
C THR A 105 -7.66 -13.03 -10.73
N ILE A 106 -7.27 -13.16 -9.46
CA ILE A 106 -5.87 -12.98 -9.03
C ILE A 106 -4.97 -14.05 -9.68
N LEU A 107 -5.37 -15.32 -9.65
CA LEU A 107 -4.61 -16.40 -10.28
C LEU A 107 -4.47 -16.23 -11.79
N MET A 108 -5.54 -15.83 -12.45
CA MET A 108 -5.56 -15.58 -13.90
C MET A 108 -4.62 -14.40 -14.24
N VAL A 109 -4.75 -13.27 -13.57
CA VAL A 109 -3.92 -12.07 -13.81
C VAL A 109 -2.45 -12.35 -13.52
N SER A 110 -2.15 -13.18 -12.53
CA SER A 110 -0.77 -13.59 -12.19
C SER A 110 -0.02 -14.30 -13.32
N ASN A 111 -0.75 -14.83 -14.33
CA ASN A 111 -0.11 -15.40 -15.52
C ASN A 111 0.34 -14.31 -16.53
N TYR A 112 -0.18 -13.10 -16.41
CA TYR A 112 0.10 -12.00 -17.34
C TYR A 112 0.98 -10.91 -16.74
N ALA A 113 1.07 -10.83 -15.42
CA ALA A 113 1.78 -9.77 -14.72
C ALA A 113 2.88 -10.28 -13.80
N ASP A 114 3.92 -9.47 -13.61
CA ASP A 114 5.03 -9.71 -12.67
C ASP A 114 4.72 -9.21 -11.26
N ALA A 115 3.77 -8.28 -11.11
CA ALA A 115 3.22 -7.82 -9.83
C ALA A 115 1.81 -7.25 -10.04
N ILE A 116 1.02 -7.23 -8.98
CA ILE A 116 -0.37 -6.74 -8.99
C ILE A 116 -0.53 -5.62 -7.96
N VAL A 117 -0.94 -4.44 -8.42
CA VAL A 117 -1.43 -3.36 -7.59
C VAL A 117 -2.95 -3.46 -7.54
N MET A 118 -3.54 -3.59 -6.36
CA MET A 118 -5.00 -3.74 -6.26
C MET A 118 -5.62 -2.75 -5.26
N ARG A 119 -6.81 -2.28 -5.60
CA ARG A 119 -7.70 -1.54 -4.72
C ARG A 119 -9.05 -2.22 -4.67
N HIS A 120 -9.55 -2.48 -3.46
CA HIS A 120 -10.80 -3.23 -3.28
C HIS A 120 -11.67 -2.58 -2.22
N TYR A 121 -13.00 -2.73 -2.35
CA TYR A 121 -13.97 -2.19 -1.38
C TYR A 121 -14.15 -3.08 -0.14
N ILE A 122 -13.68 -4.34 -0.17
CA ILE A 122 -13.75 -5.27 0.97
C ILE A 122 -12.42 -5.22 1.72
N GLU A 123 -12.51 -5.08 3.03
CA GLU A 123 -11.37 -5.17 3.94
C GLU A 123 -10.72 -6.55 3.90
N GLY A 124 -9.39 -6.59 3.93
CA GLY A 124 -8.62 -7.83 3.88
C GLY A 124 -8.50 -8.45 2.49
N ALA A 125 -9.12 -7.86 1.45
CA ALA A 125 -9.04 -8.40 0.09
C ALA A 125 -7.59 -8.43 -0.44
N ALA A 126 -6.78 -7.43 -0.14
CA ALA A 126 -5.37 -7.39 -0.54
C ALA A 126 -4.54 -8.45 0.21
N GLN A 127 -4.82 -8.68 1.49
CA GLN A 127 -4.20 -9.74 2.28
C GLN A 127 -4.55 -11.11 1.69
N TYR A 128 -5.84 -11.37 1.45
CA TYR A 128 -6.25 -12.63 0.82
C TYR A 128 -5.62 -12.82 -0.57
N ALA A 129 -5.57 -11.77 -1.38
CA ALA A 129 -4.91 -11.82 -2.68
C ALA A 129 -3.42 -12.19 -2.55
N SER A 130 -2.73 -11.67 -1.53
CA SER A 130 -1.32 -11.99 -1.29
C SER A 130 -1.09 -13.46 -0.92
N GLU A 131 -2.05 -14.09 -0.26
CA GLU A 131 -1.96 -15.51 0.11
C GLU A 131 -2.13 -16.46 -1.08
N VAL A 132 -2.91 -16.05 -2.09
CA VAL A 132 -3.20 -16.89 -3.27
C VAL A 132 -2.36 -16.57 -4.50
N ALA A 133 -1.84 -15.34 -4.61
CA ALA A 133 -1.08 -14.91 -5.79
C ALA A 133 0.35 -15.49 -5.77
N PRO A 134 0.85 -16.01 -6.89
CA PRO A 134 2.27 -16.36 -7.04
C PRO A 134 3.18 -15.16 -7.33
N VAL A 135 2.62 -13.98 -7.53
CA VAL A 135 3.34 -12.72 -7.79
C VAL A 135 3.09 -11.72 -6.66
N PRO A 136 3.98 -10.72 -6.46
CA PRO A 136 3.79 -9.69 -5.43
C PRO A 136 2.47 -8.94 -5.55
N ILE A 137 1.83 -8.72 -4.40
CA ILE A 137 0.63 -7.89 -4.26
C ILE A 137 0.98 -6.58 -3.56
N ILE A 138 0.50 -5.47 -4.13
CA ILE A 138 0.62 -4.13 -3.56
C ILE A 138 -0.79 -3.61 -3.28
N ASN A 139 -1.07 -3.30 -2.01
CA ASN A 139 -2.35 -2.76 -1.57
C ASN A 139 -2.42 -1.25 -1.85
N ALA A 140 -3.30 -0.86 -2.77
CA ALA A 140 -3.61 0.53 -3.10
C ALA A 140 -4.85 1.08 -2.35
N GLY A 141 -5.27 0.38 -1.30
CA GLY A 141 -6.42 0.66 -0.43
C GLY A 141 -7.44 -0.46 -0.43
N ASP A 142 -7.82 -0.94 0.75
CA ASP A 142 -8.85 -1.97 0.93
C ASP A 142 -9.89 -1.54 1.97
N GLY A 143 -11.09 -1.25 1.51
CA GLY A 143 -12.21 -0.83 2.34
C GLY A 143 -11.88 0.37 3.24
N ALA A 144 -12.34 0.31 4.49
CA ALA A 144 -12.03 1.29 5.53
C ALA A 144 -10.74 0.95 6.31
N HIS A 145 -10.09 -0.18 6.02
CA HIS A 145 -9.03 -0.74 6.85
C HIS A 145 -7.69 -0.02 6.69
N GLN A 146 -7.01 -0.12 5.54
CA GLN A 146 -5.66 0.42 5.38
C GLN A 146 -5.40 1.06 4.00
N HIS A 147 -4.49 2.02 4.00
CA HIS A 147 -3.92 2.61 2.79
C HIS A 147 -2.40 2.72 2.96
N PRO A 148 -1.67 1.59 2.88
CA PRO A 148 -0.26 1.56 3.24
C PRO A 148 0.61 2.48 2.38
N SER A 149 0.30 2.61 1.09
CA SER A 149 1.02 3.54 0.21
C SER A 149 0.80 5.01 0.57
N GLN A 150 -0.40 5.40 1.08
CA GLN A 150 -0.63 6.75 1.60
C GLN A 150 0.17 6.97 2.88
N CYS A 151 0.21 5.98 3.76
CA CYS A 151 1.01 6.07 4.98
C CYS A 151 2.51 6.28 4.67
N LEU A 152 3.06 5.56 3.69
CA LEU A 152 4.44 5.80 3.24
C LEU A 152 4.65 7.21 2.67
N LEU A 153 3.67 7.74 1.94
CA LEU A 153 3.71 9.12 1.43
C LEU A 153 3.72 10.13 2.59
N ASP A 154 2.91 9.91 3.62
CA ASP A 154 2.85 10.76 4.80
C ASP A 154 4.19 10.71 5.57
N LEU A 155 4.74 9.52 5.81
CA LEU A 155 6.07 9.36 6.44
C LEU A 155 7.17 10.03 5.62
N TYR A 156 7.14 9.89 4.30
CA TYR A 156 8.11 10.54 3.42
C TYR A 156 8.00 12.06 3.50
N THR A 157 6.78 12.60 3.49
CA THR A 157 6.53 14.05 3.61
C THR A 157 7.02 14.59 4.96
N ILE A 158 6.74 13.88 6.07
CA ILE A 158 7.24 14.23 7.40
C ILE A 158 8.77 14.24 7.39
N TYR A 159 9.39 13.18 6.88
CA TYR A 159 10.84 13.09 6.80
C TYR A 159 11.47 14.20 5.94
N GLN A 160 10.85 14.56 4.81
CA GLN A 160 11.33 15.65 3.95
C GLN A 160 11.24 17.02 4.62
N THR A 161 10.18 17.26 5.39
CA THR A 161 9.92 18.57 6.01
C THR A 161 10.61 18.74 7.35
N GLN A 162 10.72 17.66 8.15
CA GLN A 162 11.29 17.71 9.50
C GLN A 162 12.75 17.21 9.57
N GLY A 163 13.25 16.54 8.51
CA GLY A 163 14.58 15.92 8.48
C GLY A 163 14.71 14.65 9.31
N THR A 164 13.70 14.30 10.10
CA THR A 164 13.65 13.12 10.97
C THR A 164 12.22 12.62 11.11
N LEU A 165 12.06 11.38 11.59
CA LEU A 165 10.79 10.85 12.11
C LEU A 165 10.81 10.69 13.62
N GLU A 166 11.98 10.85 14.26
CA GLU A 166 12.18 10.55 15.67
C GLU A 166 11.65 11.67 16.58
N ASN A 167 10.98 11.29 17.67
CA ASN A 167 10.58 12.14 18.76
C ASN A 167 9.73 13.36 18.35
N LEU A 168 8.90 13.23 17.32
CA LEU A 168 8.09 14.32 16.82
C LEU A 168 6.79 14.49 17.62
N ASN A 169 6.36 15.74 17.76
CA ASN A 169 4.98 16.07 18.14
C ASN A 169 4.15 16.13 16.88
N ILE A 170 3.11 15.28 16.81
CA ILE A 170 2.27 15.12 15.63
C ILE A 170 0.83 15.47 15.98
N TYR A 171 0.32 16.53 15.34
CA TYR A 171 -1.03 17.03 15.54
C TYR A 171 -1.96 16.45 14.47
N LEU A 172 -2.89 15.58 14.90
CA LEU A 172 -3.91 15.01 14.04
C LEU A 172 -5.22 15.76 14.28
N VAL A 173 -5.70 16.50 13.27
CA VAL A 173 -6.81 17.45 13.42
C VAL A 173 -7.96 17.07 12.48
N GLY A 174 -9.17 16.95 13.01
CA GLY A 174 -10.39 16.77 12.22
C GLY A 174 -11.09 15.44 12.47
N ASP A 175 -11.41 14.68 11.41
CA ASP A 175 -12.06 13.38 11.53
C ASP A 175 -11.04 12.30 11.87
N LEU A 176 -10.91 11.99 13.16
CA LEU A 176 -10.03 10.94 13.66
C LEU A 176 -10.75 9.59 13.80
N LYS A 177 -12.08 9.59 13.69
CA LYS A 177 -12.90 8.39 13.84
C LYS A 177 -12.90 7.52 12.58
N TYR A 178 -13.05 8.14 11.41
CA TYR A 178 -13.16 7.45 10.13
C TYR A 178 -11.91 7.61 9.25
N GLY A 179 -10.95 8.41 9.72
CA GLY A 179 -9.72 8.74 9.01
C GLY A 179 -8.71 7.59 8.97
N ARG A 180 -8.89 6.59 8.12
CA ARG A 180 -7.97 5.44 7.99
C ARG A 180 -6.50 5.80 7.77
N THR A 181 -6.20 6.98 7.20
CA THR A 181 -4.83 7.44 6.99
C THR A 181 -4.15 7.79 8.32
N VAL A 182 -4.88 8.46 9.24
CA VAL A 182 -4.35 8.77 10.57
C VAL A 182 -4.13 7.49 11.40
N HIS A 183 -5.01 6.51 11.27
CA HIS A 183 -4.86 5.21 11.93
C HIS A 183 -3.60 4.48 11.46
N SER A 184 -3.38 4.42 10.14
CA SER A 184 -2.17 3.82 9.57
C SER A 184 -0.90 4.58 9.97
N LEU A 185 -0.96 5.91 10.08
CA LEU A 185 0.17 6.74 10.50
C LEU A 185 0.56 6.47 11.97
N ILE A 186 -0.42 6.34 12.89
CA ILE A 186 -0.18 5.96 14.28
C ILE A 186 0.60 4.65 14.35
N MET A 187 0.15 3.64 13.59
CA MET A 187 0.78 2.32 13.57
C MET A 187 2.22 2.35 13.05
N ALA A 188 2.48 3.11 11.99
CA ALA A 188 3.83 3.24 11.42
C ALA A 188 4.78 4.03 12.33
N MET A 189 4.28 5.11 12.94
CA MET A 189 5.08 5.99 13.79
C MET A 189 5.48 5.36 15.14
N ARG A 190 4.90 4.22 15.54
CA ARG A 190 5.27 3.50 16.77
C ARG A 190 6.77 3.25 16.92
N HIS A 191 7.46 3.13 15.79
CA HIS A 191 8.89 2.85 15.74
C HIS A 191 9.79 4.09 15.98
N PHE A 192 9.19 5.29 16.08
CA PHE A 192 9.90 6.57 16.07
C PHE A 192 9.64 7.44 17.31
N ASN A 193 9.06 6.85 18.38
CA ASN A 193 8.80 7.51 19.66
C ASN A 193 8.06 8.87 19.53
N PRO A 194 6.91 8.94 18.83
CA PRO A 194 6.16 10.19 18.68
C PRO A 194 5.39 10.57 19.94
N THR A 195 4.93 11.82 19.98
CA THR A 195 3.83 12.26 20.84
C THR A 195 2.70 12.72 19.93
N PHE A 196 1.53 12.09 20.02
CA PHE A 196 0.36 12.49 19.23
C PHE A 196 -0.53 13.46 20.00
N HIS A 197 -1.04 14.46 19.29
CA HIS A 197 -2.08 15.38 19.77
C HIS A 197 -3.33 15.13 18.91
N PHE A 198 -4.32 14.47 19.49
CA PHE A 198 -5.61 14.17 18.84
C PHE A 198 -6.54 15.35 19.05
N ILE A 199 -6.88 16.07 17.97
CA ILE A 199 -7.70 17.28 18.03
C ILE A 199 -8.95 17.05 17.19
N ALA A 200 -10.06 16.76 17.84
CA ALA A 200 -11.34 16.46 17.17
C ALA A 200 -12.53 16.73 18.09
N PRO A 201 -13.69 17.13 17.54
CA PRO A 201 -14.93 17.12 18.31
C PRO A 201 -15.27 15.70 18.77
N LYS A 202 -16.06 15.57 19.84
CA LYS A 202 -16.38 14.27 20.48
C LYS A 202 -16.90 13.22 19.51
N GLU A 203 -17.71 13.61 18.54
CA GLU A 203 -18.33 12.72 17.56
C GLU A 203 -17.32 12.11 16.60
N LEU A 204 -16.17 12.79 16.39
CA LEU A 204 -15.09 12.43 15.46
C LEU A 204 -13.79 12.11 16.20
N ALA A 205 -13.84 11.94 17.52
CA ALA A 205 -12.67 11.63 18.34
C ALA A 205 -12.03 10.29 17.95
N MET A 206 -10.74 10.15 18.27
CA MET A 206 -9.98 8.93 18.04
C MET A 206 -10.67 7.74 18.72
N PRO A 207 -10.96 6.65 17.99
CA PRO A 207 -11.53 5.44 18.57
C PRO A 207 -10.66 4.84 19.68
N GLU A 208 -11.31 4.25 20.69
CA GLU A 208 -10.62 3.71 21.87
C GLU A 208 -9.60 2.61 21.51
N GLU A 209 -9.84 1.85 20.46
CA GLU A 209 -8.93 0.81 19.97
C GLU A 209 -7.54 1.37 19.60
N TYR A 210 -7.47 2.55 18.98
CA TYR A 210 -6.19 3.19 18.63
C TYR A 210 -5.53 3.85 19.83
N LYS A 211 -6.31 4.33 20.80
CA LYS A 211 -5.77 4.83 22.07
C LYS A 211 -5.20 3.68 22.90
N LEU A 212 -5.88 2.53 22.92
CA LEU A 212 -5.37 1.31 23.53
C LEU A 212 -4.06 0.87 22.86
N TYR A 213 -4.06 0.85 21.52
CA TYR A 213 -2.85 0.55 20.74
C TYR A 213 -1.68 1.48 21.14
N CYS A 214 -1.93 2.78 21.29
CA CYS A 214 -0.88 3.72 21.73
C CYS A 214 -0.36 3.35 23.13
N ARG A 215 -1.23 3.04 24.08
CA ARG A 215 -0.83 2.63 25.45
C ARG A 215 0.00 1.34 25.45
N GLU A 216 -0.44 0.34 24.71
CA GLU A 216 0.25 -0.96 24.60
C GLU A 216 1.66 -0.85 23.96
N HIS A 217 1.85 0.12 23.09
CA HIS A 217 3.13 0.36 22.40
C HIS A 217 3.95 1.51 23.01
N GLY A 218 3.54 2.06 24.15
CA GLY A 218 4.26 3.13 24.83
C GLY A 218 4.25 4.47 24.07
N ILE A 219 3.30 4.67 23.17
CA ILE A 219 3.13 5.90 22.39
C ILE A 219 2.39 6.93 23.26
N ARG A 220 2.99 8.10 23.44
CA ARG A 220 2.37 9.19 24.17
C ARG A 220 1.30 9.88 23.32
N PHE A 221 0.19 10.26 23.94
CA PHE A 221 -0.83 11.06 23.28
C PHE A 221 -1.60 11.95 24.25
N GLU A 222 -2.16 13.03 23.71
CA GLU A 222 -3.05 13.96 24.38
C GLU A 222 -4.30 14.16 23.52
N GLU A 223 -5.46 14.42 24.15
CA GLU A 223 -6.73 14.65 23.47
C GLU A 223 -7.22 16.08 23.70
N HIS A 224 -7.68 16.72 22.63
CA HIS A 224 -8.21 18.07 22.66
C HIS A 224 -9.49 18.15 21.81
N GLU A 225 -10.53 18.86 22.31
CA GLU A 225 -11.78 19.04 21.56
C GLU A 225 -11.65 20.13 20.49
N THR A 226 -10.77 21.10 20.72
CA THR A 226 -10.60 22.27 19.83
C THR A 226 -9.12 22.58 19.62
N PHE A 227 -8.83 23.10 18.45
CA PHE A 227 -7.49 23.59 18.11
C PHE A 227 -7.30 25.01 18.65
N THR A 228 -6.54 25.14 19.73
CA THR A 228 -6.24 26.44 20.36
C THR A 228 -4.74 26.73 20.30
N PRO A 229 -4.32 28.03 20.33
CA PRO A 229 -2.90 28.37 20.35
C PRO A 229 -2.09 27.70 21.46
N ASN A 230 -2.72 27.41 22.60
CA ASN A 230 -2.07 26.76 23.74
C ASN A 230 -1.76 25.27 23.51
N VAL A 231 -2.33 24.67 22.47
CA VAL A 231 -2.07 23.26 22.10
C VAL A 231 -0.81 23.13 21.25
N ILE A 232 -0.35 24.23 20.64
CA ILE A 232 0.82 24.25 19.74
C ILE A 232 2.06 24.82 20.46
N ALA A 233 1.88 25.50 21.60
CA ALA A 233 2.95 26.06 22.39
C ALA A 233 3.65 25.01 23.24
#